data_211274c6114139232ce60486585dc432
#
_entry.id   211274c6114139232ce60486585dc432
#
_cell.length_a   1.000
_cell.length_b   1.000
_cell.length_c   1.000
_cell.angle_alpha   90.00
_cell.angle_beta   90.00
_cell.angle_gamma   90.00
#
_symmetry.space_group_name_H-M   'P 1'
#
loop_
_entity.id
_entity.type
_entity.pdbx_description
1 polymer ?
#
loop_
_entity_poly.entity_id
_entity_poly.type
_entity_poly.pdbx_seq_one_letter_code
_entity_poly.pdbx_strand_id
1 'polypeptide(L)'
;MAAQNKVRVVVNGYGVIGKHVANAITLQDDMTLTGVVDVVADWRAQAAVQTGMRLFAATPSAADGMRKAGLQVHGTLEDGLRDVDVMIDCTPKRIAAVNVETYRQRKVKYIVQGGEKHSATGHSFVAESNYASAIGRNATRVVSCDTTSIVRTLTALKRAGLLLKARGTLSRRATDPWESHLNGIMNTLVPEDEIPSHQGPDAQTVDGELDVVTMAVKGPETLGHLHYWSVQMMRDASKAEVLDAFRSSARIALIPTRRS
;
A
#
# COMPACT_ATOMS: atom_id res chain seq x y z
N MET A 1 4.66 -13.40 32.63
CA MET A 1 4.76 -13.45 31.13
C MET A 1 6.05 -12.75 30.76
N ALA A 2 6.95 -13.40 30.04
CA ALA A 2 8.17 -12.77 29.55
C ALA A 2 7.78 -11.59 28.66
N ALA A 3 8.42 -10.43 28.84
CA ALA A 3 8.20 -9.26 27.99
C ALA A 3 8.57 -9.68 26.56
N GLN A 4 7.55 -9.82 25.73
CA GLN A 4 7.72 -10.16 24.32
C GLN A 4 8.45 -8.98 23.68
N ASN A 5 9.64 -9.18 23.14
CA ASN A 5 10.38 -8.12 22.46
C ASN A 5 9.55 -7.64 21.27
N LYS A 6 9.07 -6.39 21.33
CA LYS A 6 8.28 -5.78 20.27
C LYS A 6 9.15 -5.63 19.00
N VAL A 7 8.52 -5.86 17.84
CA VAL A 7 9.17 -5.61 16.53
C VAL A 7 9.40 -4.12 16.37
N ARG A 8 10.66 -3.71 16.17
CA ARG A 8 11.06 -2.31 16.00
C ARG A 8 10.93 -1.92 14.54
N VAL A 9 10.05 -0.96 14.28
CA VAL A 9 9.67 -0.54 12.92
C VAL A 9 10.00 0.93 12.70
N VAL A 10 10.59 1.26 11.56
CA VAL A 10 10.76 2.63 11.09
C VAL A 10 10.03 2.82 9.76
N VAL A 11 9.48 4.01 9.53
CA VAL A 11 8.75 4.35 8.31
C VAL A 11 9.52 5.40 7.52
N ASN A 12 9.85 5.10 6.26
CA ASN A 12 10.49 6.04 5.34
C ASN A 12 9.47 6.62 4.36
N GLY A 13 9.40 7.95 4.29
CA GLY A 13 8.38 8.70 3.56
C GLY A 13 7.13 8.94 4.42
N TYR A 14 7.08 10.08 5.13
CA TYR A 14 6.00 10.44 6.03
C TYR A 14 4.89 11.26 5.31
N GLY A 15 4.57 10.85 4.06
CA GLY A 15 3.45 11.35 3.28
C GLY A 15 2.11 10.76 3.73
N VAL A 16 1.09 10.78 2.86
CA VAL A 16 -0.25 10.27 3.18
C VAL A 16 -0.20 8.82 3.66
N ILE A 17 0.44 7.94 2.90
CA ILE A 17 0.54 6.51 3.24
C ILE A 17 1.37 6.31 4.50
N GLY A 18 2.56 6.94 4.56
CA GLY A 18 3.48 6.77 5.69
C GLY A 18 2.88 7.19 7.03
N LYS A 19 2.09 8.28 7.06
CA LYS A 19 1.34 8.70 8.25
C LYS A 19 0.36 7.62 8.73
N HIS A 20 -0.42 7.05 7.81
CA HIS A 20 -1.37 5.99 8.17
C HIS A 20 -0.66 4.73 8.65
N VAL A 21 0.45 4.37 8.01
CA VAL A 21 1.28 3.22 8.42
C VAL A 21 1.88 3.45 9.81
N ALA A 22 2.50 4.61 10.04
CA ALA A 22 3.07 4.96 11.34
C ALA A 22 2.01 4.92 12.45
N ASN A 23 0.85 5.51 12.22
CA ASN A 23 -0.25 5.46 13.17
C ASN A 23 -0.75 4.02 13.40
N ALA A 24 -0.84 3.20 12.35
CA ALA A 24 -1.25 1.80 12.50
C ALA A 24 -0.26 1.00 13.36
N ILE A 25 1.05 1.25 13.21
CA ILE A 25 2.09 0.61 14.03
C ILE A 25 1.93 0.97 15.50
N THR A 26 1.64 2.23 15.83
CA THR A 26 1.47 2.66 17.23
C THR A 26 0.27 2.02 17.92
N LEU A 27 -0.67 1.47 17.18
CA LEU A 27 -1.86 0.77 17.68
C LEU A 27 -1.62 -0.74 17.89
N GLN A 28 -0.43 -1.27 17.54
CA GLN A 28 -0.11 -2.68 17.70
C GLN A 28 0.62 -2.94 19.03
N ASP A 29 0.20 -3.99 19.72
CA ASP A 29 0.83 -4.36 21.01
C ASP A 29 2.19 -5.04 20.84
N ASP A 30 2.44 -5.64 19.67
CA ASP A 30 3.64 -6.40 19.33
C ASP A 30 4.69 -5.59 18.53
N MET A 31 4.41 -4.31 18.24
CA MET A 31 5.28 -3.43 17.48
C MET A 31 5.65 -2.16 18.24
N THR A 32 6.76 -1.55 17.84
CA THR A 32 7.18 -0.22 18.31
C THR A 32 7.65 0.60 17.12
N LEU A 33 7.04 1.77 16.93
CA LEU A 33 7.51 2.76 15.96
C LEU A 33 8.78 3.42 16.52
N THR A 34 9.93 3.18 15.89
CA THR A 34 11.22 3.75 16.33
C THR A 34 11.45 5.15 15.76
N GLY A 35 10.74 5.51 14.70
CA GLY A 35 10.78 6.83 14.10
C GLY A 35 10.25 6.86 12.68
N VAL A 36 10.28 8.04 12.10
CA VAL A 36 9.90 8.30 10.72
C VAL A 36 11.03 9.04 10.00
N VAL A 37 11.15 8.78 8.70
CA VAL A 37 12.17 9.40 7.83
C VAL A 37 11.45 10.21 6.76
N ASP A 38 11.92 11.42 6.46
CA ASP A 38 11.42 12.22 5.33
C ASP A 38 12.54 13.11 4.75
N VAL A 39 12.24 13.74 3.61
CA VAL A 39 13.15 14.70 2.94
C VAL A 39 12.73 16.15 3.15
N VAL A 40 11.48 16.41 3.57
CA VAL A 40 10.89 17.75 3.63
C VAL A 40 10.69 18.24 5.06
N ALA A 41 10.83 19.57 5.24
CA ALA A 41 10.62 20.26 6.50
C ALA A 41 9.24 20.97 6.52
N ASP A 42 8.18 20.26 6.16
CA ASP A 42 6.84 20.81 6.08
C ASP A 42 5.98 20.47 7.32
N TRP A 43 4.70 20.85 7.27
CA TRP A 43 3.73 20.60 8.34
C TRP A 43 3.63 19.11 8.74
N ARG A 44 3.93 18.17 7.84
CA ARG A 44 3.91 16.71 8.13
C ARG A 44 5.04 16.33 9.06
N ALA A 45 6.26 16.80 8.76
CA ALA A 45 7.42 16.60 9.62
C ALA A 45 7.22 17.28 10.99
N GLN A 46 6.60 18.48 11.01
CA GLN A 46 6.23 19.15 12.26
C GLN A 46 5.23 18.32 13.07
N ALA A 47 4.19 17.79 12.43
CA ALA A 47 3.20 16.94 13.10
C ALA A 47 3.83 15.67 13.69
N ALA A 48 4.79 15.04 12.99
CA ALA A 48 5.52 13.89 13.54
C ALA A 48 6.25 14.23 14.84
N VAL A 49 6.98 15.34 14.86
CA VAL A 49 7.71 15.81 16.05
C VAL A 49 6.75 16.17 17.19
N GLN A 50 5.66 16.89 16.89
CA GLN A 50 4.64 17.29 17.87
C GLN A 50 3.92 16.09 18.52
N THR A 51 3.79 14.98 17.80
CA THR A 51 3.22 13.73 18.32
C THR A 51 4.26 12.85 19.03
N GLY A 52 5.47 13.34 19.22
CA GLY A 52 6.54 12.63 19.92
C GLY A 52 7.29 11.58 19.11
N MET A 53 7.07 11.53 17.78
CA MET A 53 7.81 10.63 16.92
C MET A 53 9.23 11.14 16.70
N ARG A 54 10.20 10.24 16.68
CA ARG A 54 11.57 10.58 16.30
C ARG A 54 11.61 10.84 14.79
N LEU A 55 12.10 12.02 14.40
CA LEU A 55 12.27 12.39 13.00
C LEU A 55 13.72 12.17 12.57
N PHE A 56 13.91 11.46 11.46
CA PHE A 56 15.17 11.30 10.75
C PHE A 56 15.06 11.94 9.36
N ALA A 57 16.16 12.43 8.86
CA ALA A 57 16.20 12.98 7.50
C ALA A 57 16.69 11.90 6.51
N ALA A 58 16.11 11.83 5.32
CA ALA A 58 16.52 10.85 4.32
C ALA A 58 17.96 11.08 3.83
N THR A 59 18.44 12.35 3.87
CA THR A 59 19.80 12.73 3.46
C THR A 59 20.39 13.75 4.44
N PRO A 60 21.74 13.92 4.47
CA PRO A 60 22.37 14.98 5.26
C PRO A 60 21.86 16.40 4.90
N SER A 61 21.67 16.68 3.62
CA SER A 61 21.13 17.97 3.15
C SER A 61 19.69 18.22 3.64
N ALA A 62 18.85 17.18 3.66
CA ALA A 62 17.51 17.26 4.23
C ALA A 62 17.56 17.53 5.74
N ALA A 63 18.51 16.92 6.46
CA ALA A 63 18.70 17.16 7.89
C ALA A 63 19.04 18.63 8.19
N ASP A 64 19.89 19.25 7.38
CA ASP A 64 20.24 20.66 7.53
C ASP A 64 19.05 21.56 7.24
N GLY A 65 18.25 21.25 6.22
CA GLY A 65 17.00 21.95 5.92
C GLY A 65 15.98 21.88 7.06
N MET A 66 15.78 20.68 7.60
CA MET A 66 14.89 20.45 8.73
C MET A 66 15.34 21.19 10.00
N ARG A 67 16.63 21.18 10.33
CA ARG A 67 17.18 21.92 11.47
C ARG A 67 17.03 23.43 11.32
N LYS A 68 17.29 23.96 10.12
CA LYS A 68 17.05 25.38 9.80
C LYS A 68 15.58 25.78 9.96
N ALA A 69 14.66 24.85 9.69
CA ALA A 69 13.22 25.03 9.92
C ALA A 69 12.81 24.82 11.40
N GLY A 70 13.75 24.64 12.32
CA GLY A 70 13.48 24.49 13.76
C GLY A 70 13.03 23.09 14.18
N LEU A 71 13.16 22.08 13.32
CA LEU A 71 12.76 20.70 13.65
C LEU A 71 13.88 19.97 14.40
N GLN A 72 13.49 19.19 15.41
CA GLN A 72 14.40 18.26 16.07
C GLN A 72 14.63 17.03 15.20
N VAL A 73 15.82 16.90 14.63
CA VAL A 73 16.23 15.78 13.77
C VAL A 73 17.21 14.89 14.52
N HIS A 74 16.89 13.60 14.59
CA HIS A 74 17.66 12.59 15.35
C HIS A 74 18.80 11.95 14.55
N GLY A 75 18.98 12.35 13.28
CA GLY A 75 20.01 11.82 12.39
C GLY A 75 19.48 11.65 10.98
N THR A 76 20.18 10.83 10.21
CA THR A 76 19.82 10.48 8.83
C THR A 76 19.09 9.13 8.76
N LEU A 77 18.71 8.72 7.55
CA LEU A 77 18.15 7.39 7.26
C LEU A 77 19.04 6.28 7.86
N GLU A 78 20.35 6.39 7.73
CA GLU A 78 21.29 5.41 8.26
C GLU A 78 21.22 5.29 9.78
N ASP A 79 21.03 6.42 10.48
CA ASP A 79 20.84 6.43 11.92
C ASP A 79 19.49 5.83 12.31
N GLY A 80 18.45 6.10 11.51
CA GLY A 80 17.12 5.51 11.67
C GLY A 80 17.08 3.99 11.45
N LEU A 81 18.06 3.44 10.72
CA LEU A 81 18.19 1.99 10.49
C LEU A 81 18.96 1.26 11.60
N ARG A 82 19.51 1.98 12.58
CA ARG A 82 20.16 1.34 13.73
C ARG A 82 19.10 0.75 14.66
N ASP A 83 19.34 -0.47 15.12
CA ASP A 83 18.43 -1.13 16.07
C ASP A 83 16.97 -1.26 15.59
N VAL A 84 16.75 -1.52 14.29
CA VAL A 84 15.47 -1.69 13.64
C VAL A 84 15.36 -3.10 13.06
N ASP A 85 14.19 -3.71 13.20
CA ASP A 85 13.90 -5.02 12.66
C ASP A 85 13.30 -4.94 11.26
N VAL A 86 12.43 -3.93 11.03
CA VAL A 86 11.70 -3.74 9.77
C VAL A 86 11.66 -2.27 9.36
N MET A 87 12.00 -2.00 8.11
CA MET A 87 11.75 -0.73 7.42
C MET A 87 10.47 -0.84 6.59
N ILE A 88 9.55 0.11 6.72
CA ILE A 88 8.43 0.26 5.80
C ILE A 88 8.66 1.50 4.95
N ASP A 89 8.94 1.28 3.65
CA ASP A 89 9.22 2.34 2.71
C ASP A 89 7.94 2.77 1.98
N CYS A 90 7.50 3.99 2.27
CA CYS A 90 6.33 4.65 1.70
C CYS A 90 6.72 5.83 0.78
N THR A 91 7.97 5.86 0.32
CA THR A 91 8.45 6.90 -0.59
C THR A 91 7.79 6.78 -1.96
N PRO A 92 7.79 7.85 -2.77
CA PRO A 92 7.21 7.83 -4.11
C PRO A 92 7.85 6.76 -5.01
N LYS A 93 7.09 6.35 -6.03
CA LYS A 93 7.52 5.37 -7.05
C LYS A 93 8.95 5.65 -7.54
N ARG A 94 9.76 4.61 -7.65
CA ARG A 94 11.18 4.57 -8.04
C ARG A 94 12.16 4.98 -6.94
N ILE A 95 11.74 5.66 -5.89
CA ILE A 95 12.64 6.03 -4.79
C ILE A 95 12.94 4.82 -3.90
N ALA A 96 11.92 4.05 -3.54
CA ALA A 96 12.12 2.82 -2.75
C ALA A 96 13.05 1.83 -3.47
N ALA A 97 12.97 1.73 -4.80
CA ALA A 97 13.87 0.88 -5.59
C ALA A 97 15.37 1.23 -5.40
N VAL A 98 15.68 2.50 -5.14
CA VAL A 98 17.05 2.94 -4.80
C VAL A 98 17.37 2.63 -3.34
N ASN A 99 16.44 2.89 -2.44
CA ASN A 99 16.62 2.72 -1.01
C ASN A 99 16.85 1.25 -0.60
N VAL A 100 16.25 0.28 -1.31
CA VAL A 100 16.33 -1.15 -0.96
C VAL A 100 17.75 -1.68 -0.90
N GLU A 101 18.68 -1.09 -1.65
CA GLU A 101 20.08 -1.50 -1.57
C GLU A 101 20.67 -1.18 -0.18
N THR A 102 20.39 -0.02 0.37
CA THR A 102 20.78 0.36 1.74
C THR A 102 20.19 -0.61 2.77
N TYR A 103 18.90 -0.99 2.63
CA TYR A 103 18.26 -1.93 3.54
C TYR A 103 18.91 -3.32 3.50
N ARG A 104 19.26 -3.80 2.30
CA ARG A 104 19.98 -5.07 2.11
C ARG A 104 21.36 -5.05 2.76
N GLN A 105 22.13 -3.99 2.54
CA GLN A 105 23.48 -3.82 3.13
C GLN A 105 23.41 -3.79 4.65
N ARG A 106 22.40 -3.15 5.22
CA ARG A 106 22.14 -3.09 6.66
C ARG A 106 21.47 -4.34 7.23
N LYS A 107 21.09 -5.31 6.38
CA LYS A 107 20.39 -6.56 6.75
C LYS A 107 19.07 -6.30 7.49
N VAL A 108 18.40 -5.19 7.21
CA VAL A 108 17.09 -4.84 7.76
C VAL A 108 16.02 -5.43 6.83
N LYS A 109 15.00 -6.07 7.39
CA LYS A 109 13.83 -6.50 6.62
C LYS A 109 13.08 -5.28 6.12
N TYR A 110 12.46 -5.36 4.93
CA TYR A 110 11.76 -4.19 4.40
C TYR A 110 10.47 -4.54 3.66
N ILE A 111 9.53 -3.61 3.76
CA ILE A 111 8.27 -3.61 3.02
C ILE A 111 8.24 -2.34 2.18
N VAL A 112 8.06 -2.47 0.87
CA VAL A 112 7.95 -1.30 -0.02
C VAL A 112 6.50 -1.12 -0.48
N GLN A 113 6.12 0.13 -0.68
CA GLN A 113 4.82 0.56 -1.18
C GLN A 113 5.01 1.57 -2.32
N GLY A 114 4.03 2.42 -2.59
CA GLY A 114 4.20 3.54 -3.51
C GLY A 114 4.25 3.18 -4.99
N GLY A 115 3.81 1.98 -5.37
CA GLY A 115 3.73 1.56 -6.77
C GLY A 115 5.04 1.00 -7.34
N GLU A 116 5.93 0.50 -6.51
CA GLU A 116 7.14 -0.19 -6.94
C GLU A 116 6.81 -1.48 -7.72
N LYS A 117 7.71 -1.90 -8.60
CA LYS A 117 7.57 -3.12 -9.39
C LYS A 117 7.77 -4.37 -8.53
N HIS A 118 7.15 -5.49 -8.93
CA HIS A 118 7.36 -6.81 -8.31
C HIS A 118 8.84 -7.16 -8.16
N SER A 119 9.66 -6.83 -9.15
CA SER A 119 11.10 -7.11 -9.16
C SER A 119 11.90 -6.43 -8.03
N ALA A 120 11.37 -5.39 -7.40
CA ALA A 120 12.06 -4.71 -6.29
C ALA A 120 12.22 -5.61 -5.06
N THR A 121 11.30 -6.54 -4.85
CA THR A 121 11.29 -7.46 -3.70
C THR A 121 11.18 -8.94 -4.08
N GLY A 122 10.78 -9.25 -5.32
CA GLY A 122 10.46 -10.61 -5.76
C GLY A 122 9.22 -11.22 -5.09
N HIS A 123 8.43 -10.41 -4.38
CA HIS A 123 7.19 -10.81 -3.73
C HIS A 123 6.19 -9.66 -3.66
N SER A 124 4.93 -9.93 -4.02
CA SER A 124 3.81 -9.00 -3.90
C SER A 124 2.82 -9.52 -2.88
N PHE A 125 2.22 -8.63 -2.11
CA PHE A 125 1.49 -9.00 -0.91
C PHE A 125 0.10 -8.35 -0.84
N VAL A 126 -0.89 -9.19 -0.57
CA VAL A 126 -2.21 -8.80 -0.07
C VAL A 126 -2.61 -9.80 1.00
N ALA A 127 -2.81 -9.35 2.24
CA ALA A 127 -2.98 -10.22 3.40
C ALA A 127 -4.10 -11.27 3.23
N GLU A 128 -5.21 -10.90 2.62
CA GLU A 128 -6.34 -11.79 2.39
C GLU A 128 -6.05 -12.91 1.37
N SER A 129 -5.04 -12.73 0.52
CA SER A 129 -4.73 -13.69 -0.55
C SER A 129 -3.56 -14.59 -0.18
N ASN A 130 -2.42 -14.02 0.18
CA ASN A 130 -1.18 -14.76 0.26
C ASN A 130 -0.36 -14.52 1.54
N TYR A 131 -1.03 -14.34 2.69
CA TYR A 131 -0.38 -14.07 3.97
C TYR A 131 0.74 -15.06 4.31
N ALA A 132 0.49 -16.36 4.15
CA ALA A 132 1.44 -17.40 4.48
C ALA A 132 2.75 -17.29 3.67
N SER A 133 2.67 -16.83 2.42
CA SER A 133 3.86 -16.69 1.55
C SER A 133 4.78 -15.54 1.95
N ALA A 134 4.31 -14.60 2.78
CA ALA A 134 5.09 -13.50 3.30
C ALA A 134 5.91 -13.86 4.56
N ILE A 135 5.50 -14.91 5.26
CA ILE A 135 6.15 -15.32 6.52
C ILE A 135 7.61 -15.72 6.26
N GLY A 136 8.51 -15.16 7.05
CA GLY A 136 9.94 -15.45 6.97
C GLY A 136 10.69 -14.71 5.88
N ARG A 137 10.03 -13.94 5.00
CA ARG A 137 10.71 -13.17 3.96
C ARG A 137 11.48 -11.99 4.52
N ASN A 138 12.55 -11.63 3.83
CA ASN A 138 13.31 -10.42 4.12
C ASN A 138 12.73 -9.18 3.44
N ALA A 139 11.96 -9.36 2.37
CA ALA A 139 11.39 -8.29 1.57
C ALA A 139 10.02 -8.67 0.99
N THR A 140 9.13 -7.69 0.96
CA THR A 140 7.86 -7.77 0.22
C THR A 140 7.44 -6.39 -0.25
N ARG A 141 6.58 -6.33 -1.26
CA ARG A 141 5.89 -5.09 -1.63
C ARG A 141 4.38 -5.20 -1.37
N VAL A 142 3.80 -4.14 -0.91
CA VAL A 142 2.35 -3.94 -0.92
C VAL A 142 1.97 -3.36 -2.28
N VAL A 143 1.03 -4.00 -2.97
CA VAL A 143 0.57 -3.58 -4.29
C VAL A 143 -0.31 -2.32 -4.20
N SER A 144 -0.65 -1.73 -5.36
CA SER A 144 -1.45 -0.51 -5.42
C SER A 144 -2.85 -0.68 -4.80
N CYS A 145 -3.52 0.43 -4.52
CA CYS A 145 -4.89 0.45 -3.99
C CYS A 145 -5.88 -0.26 -4.93
N ASP A 146 -5.77 -0.05 -6.24
CA ASP A 146 -6.57 -0.77 -7.25
C ASP A 146 -6.29 -2.26 -7.19
N THR A 147 -5.03 -2.66 -7.29
CA THR A 147 -4.61 -4.07 -7.27
C THR A 147 -5.03 -4.75 -5.96
N THR A 148 -4.89 -4.07 -4.83
CA THR A 148 -5.36 -4.58 -3.53
C THR A 148 -6.86 -4.83 -3.53
N SER A 149 -7.64 -3.90 -4.08
CA SER A 149 -9.10 -4.04 -4.19
C SER A 149 -9.49 -5.21 -5.09
N ILE A 150 -8.83 -5.35 -6.25
CA ILE A 150 -9.03 -6.48 -7.18
C ILE A 150 -8.79 -7.80 -6.46
N VAL A 151 -7.61 -7.95 -5.87
CA VAL A 151 -7.21 -9.20 -5.20
C VAL A 151 -8.16 -9.54 -4.06
N ARG A 152 -8.53 -8.58 -3.19
CA ARG A 152 -9.48 -8.84 -2.10
C ARG A 152 -10.82 -9.31 -2.59
N THR A 153 -11.38 -8.63 -3.59
CA THR A 153 -12.70 -8.94 -4.15
C THR A 153 -12.70 -10.33 -4.79
N LEU A 154 -11.72 -10.61 -5.62
CA LEU A 154 -11.66 -11.89 -6.35
C LEU A 154 -11.26 -13.06 -5.43
N THR A 155 -10.38 -12.84 -4.46
CA THR A 155 -10.02 -13.86 -3.47
C THR A 155 -11.20 -14.28 -2.61
N ALA A 156 -12.12 -13.38 -2.26
CA ALA A 156 -13.34 -13.73 -1.54
C ALA A 156 -14.18 -14.77 -2.32
N LEU A 157 -14.35 -14.54 -3.61
CA LEU A 157 -15.08 -15.48 -4.49
C LEU A 157 -14.28 -16.78 -4.74
N LYS A 158 -12.97 -16.67 -4.92
CA LYS A 158 -12.08 -17.83 -5.11
C LYS A 158 -12.11 -18.78 -3.90
N ARG A 159 -12.03 -18.23 -2.68
CA ARG A 159 -12.10 -19.02 -1.44
C ARG A 159 -13.45 -19.73 -1.25
N ALA A 160 -14.53 -19.16 -1.77
CA ALA A 160 -15.84 -19.78 -1.78
C ALA A 160 -16.02 -20.83 -2.91
N GLY A 161 -15.00 -21.08 -3.73
CA GLY A 161 -15.06 -21.99 -4.87
C GLY A 161 -16.00 -21.50 -5.99
N LEU A 162 -16.15 -20.17 -6.12
CA LEU A 162 -17.07 -19.56 -7.08
C LEU A 162 -16.36 -18.95 -8.30
N LEU A 163 -15.14 -18.50 -8.16
CA LEU A 163 -14.43 -17.74 -9.21
C LEU A 163 -13.82 -18.67 -10.27
N LEU A 164 -14.24 -18.53 -11.53
CA LEU A 164 -13.53 -19.10 -12.67
C LEU A 164 -12.65 -18.05 -13.33
N LYS A 165 -13.23 -16.93 -13.76
CA LYS A 165 -12.50 -15.80 -14.34
C LYS A 165 -13.25 -14.48 -14.13
N ALA A 166 -12.54 -13.37 -14.20
CA ALA A 166 -13.11 -12.03 -14.02
C ALA A 166 -12.62 -11.05 -15.09
N ARG A 167 -13.52 -10.17 -15.52
CA ARG A 167 -13.24 -9.06 -16.42
C ARG A 167 -13.71 -7.78 -15.77
N GLY A 168 -12.80 -6.83 -15.57
CA GLY A 168 -13.07 -5.61 -14.80
C GLY A 168 -12.89 -4.34 -15.60
N THR A 169 -13.80 -3.39 -15.38
CA THR A 169 -13.63 -1.99 -15.81
C THR A 169 -13.38 -1.14 -14.58
N LEU A 170 -12.26 -0.41 -14.57
CA LEU A 170 -11.79 0.38 -13.44
C LEU A 170 -11.94 1.85 -13.76
N SER A 171 -12.80 2.58 -13.02
CA SER A 171 -12.76 4.04 -12.97
C SER A 171 -11.82 4.45 -11.85
N ARG A 172 -10.70 5.04 -12.23
CA ARG A 172 -9.60 5.37 -11.33
C ARG A 172 -9.59 6.85 -11.03
N ARG A 173 -9.32 7.21 -9.78
CA ARG A 173 -8.99 8.60 -9.46
C ARG A 173 -7.75 9.05 -10.24
N ALA A 174 -7.74 10.30 -10.67
CA ALA A 174 -6.64 10.87 -11.43
C ALA A 174 -5.37 11.01 -10.61
N THR A 175 -5.53 11.44 -9.35
CA THR A 175 -4.44 11.74 -8.43
C THR A 175 -4.92 11.69 -6.99
N ASP A 176 -4.01 11.78 -6.04
CA ASP A 176 -4.35 11.90 -4.62
C ASP A 176 -4.95 13.29 -4.32
N PRO A 177 -5.85 13.42 -3.32
CA PRO A 177 -6.59 14.66 -3.06
C PRO A 177 -5.70 15.91 -2.89
N TRP A 178 -4.55 15.75 -2.26
CA TRP A 178 -3.63 16.85 -1.99
C TRP A 178 -2.70 17.18 -3.18
N GLU A 179 -2.63 16.32 -4.20
CA GLU A 179 -1.87 16.52 -5.44
C GLU A 179 -2.74 16.99 -6.62
N SER A 180 -4.05 17.12 -6.42
CA SER A 180 -5.00 17.41 -7.50
C SER A 180 -4.68 18.71 -8.26
N HIS A 181 -4.07 19.67 -7.59
CA HIS A 181 -3.62 20.94 -8.21
C HIS A 181 -2.38 20.77 -9.12
N LEU A 182 -1.63 19.68 -8.96
CA LEU A 182 -0.40 19.42 -9.74
C LEU A 182 -0.69 18.58 -10.98
N ASN A 183 -1.44 17.48 -10.81
CA ASN A 183 -1.62 16.45 -11.83
C ASN A 183 -3.09 16.03 -11.99
N GLY A 184 -4.02 16.76 -11.40
CA GLY A 184 -5.44 16.47 -11.50
C GLY A 184 -5.97 16.62 -12.92
N ILE A 185 -6.80 15.67 -13.35
CA ILE A 185 -7.55 15.74 -14.60
C ILE A 185 -8.83 16.50 -14.32
N MET A 186 -9.05 17.58 -15.06
CA MET A 186 -10.22 18.42 -14.91
C MET A 186 -11.26 18.09 -15.99
N ASN A 187 -12.46 17.73 -15.56
CA ASN A 187 -13.64 17.59 -16.41
C ASN A 187 -13.43 16.70 -17.66
N THR A 188 -12.67 15.61 -17.51
CA THR A 188 -12.41 14.69 -18.61
C THR A 188 -12.22 13.25 -18.11
N LEU A 189 -12.29 12.30 -19.04
CA LEU A 189 -11.94 10.90 -18.83
C LEU A 189 -10.77 10.55 -19.75
N VAL A 190 -9.77 9.87 -19.22
CA VAL A 190 -8.59 9.45 -19.99
C VAL A 190 -8.47 7.92 -19.89
N PRO A 191 -8.75 7.18 -20.98
CA PRO A 191 -8.55 5.74 -21.00
C PRO A 191 -7.07 5.38 -20.88
N GLU A 192 -6.76 4.22 -20.32
CA GLU A 192 -5.45 3.59 -20.45
C GLU A 192 -5.38 2.88 -21.80
N ASP A 193 -4.27 3.04 -22.51
CA ASP A 193 -4.12 2.58 -23.90
C ASP A 193 -3.95 1.06 -24.01
N GLU A 194 -3.51 0.40 -22.94
CA GLU A 194 -3.19 -1.02 -22.93
C GLU A 194 -4.34 -1.86 -22.35
N ILE A 195 -4.64 -3.00 -23.00
CA ILE A 195 -5.51 -4.05 -22.50
C ILE A 195 -4.72 -5.37 -22.55
N PRO A 196 -4.57 -6.06 -21.38
CA PRO A 196 -5.05 -5.67 -20.06
C PRO A 196 -4.35 -4.41 -19.53
N SER A 197 -5.09 -3.56 -18.82
CA SER A 197 -4.46 -2.48 -18.04
C SER A 197 -3.58 -3.10 -16.94
N HIS A 198 -2.55 -2.39 -16.52
CA HIS A 198 -1.49 -2.94 -15.66
C HIS A 198 -1.96 -3.56 -14.33
N GLN A 199 -3.16 -3.24 -13.87
CA GLN A 199 -3.69 -3.72 -12.59
C GLN A 199 -4.02 -5.22 -12.61
N GLY A 200 -4.49 -5.75 -13.75
CA GLY A 200 -4.74 -7.18 -13.91
C GLY A 200 -3.47 -8.01 -13.77
N PRO A 201 -2.45 -7.78 -14.60
CA PRO A 201 -1.14 -8.42 -14.46
C PRO A 201 -0.50 -8.21 -13.09
N ASP A 202 -0.68 -7.04 -12.48
CA ASP A 202 -0.16 -6.78 -11.14
C ASP A 202 -0.87 -7.62 -10.07
N ALA A 203 -2.18 -7.85 -10.18
CA ALA A 203 -2.92 -8.76 -9.31
C ALA A 203 -2.41 -10.21 -9.41
N GLN A 204 -2.04 -10.65 -10.62
CA GLN A 204 -1.45 -11.96 -10.85
C GLN A 204 -0.05 -12.12 -10.21
N THR A 205 0.66 -11.03 -9.89
CA THR A 205 1.89 -11.13 -9.09
C THR A 205 1.65 -11.49 -7.64
N VAL A 206 0.43 -11.31 -7.13
CA VAL A 206 -0.01 -11.70 -5.79
C VAL A 206 -0.56 -13.13 -5.79
N ASP A 207 -1.41 -13.43 -6.77
CA ASP A 207 -2.03 -14.75 -6.96
C ASP A 207 -2.03 -15.09 -8.46
N GLY A 208 -1.07 -15.91 -8.86
CA GLY A 208 -0.87 -16.33 -10.26
C GLY A 208 -1.99 -17.16 -10.85
N GLU A 209 -2.92 -17.66 -10.04
CA GLU A 209 -4.07 -18.45 -10.51
C GLU A 209 -5.29 -17.57 -10.88
N LEU A 210 -5.21 -16.25 -10.68
CA LEU A 210 -6.29 -15.35 -11.05
C LEU A 210 -6.35 -15.17 -12.58
N ASP A 211 -7.41 -15.69 -13.21
CA ASP A 211 -7.75 -15.33 -14.60
C ASP A 211 -8.52 -13.98 -14.60
N VAL A 212 -7.75 -12.91 -14.61
CA VAL A 212 -8.27 -11.54 -14.53
C VAL A 212 -7.75 -10.68 -15.68
N VAL A 213 -8.66 -9.98 -16.34
CA VAL A 213 -8.34 -8.92 -17.32
C VAL A 213 -9.03 -7.63 -16.90
N THR A 214 -8.30 -6.54 -16.97
CA THR A 214 -8.78 -5.22 -16.58
C THR A 214 -8.63 -4.23 -17.72
N MET A 215 -9.59 -3.31 -17.79
CA MET A 215 -9.54 -2.07 -18.57
C MET A 215 -9.65 -0.91 -17.56
N ALA A 216 -8.96 0.19 -17.79
CA ALA A 216 -8.97 1.30 -16.86
C ALA A 216 -9.16 2.65 -17.56
N VAL A 217 -9.84 3.55 -16.86
CA VAL A 217 -10.01 4.95 -17.23
C VAL A 217 -9.73 5.82 -16.02
N LYS A 218 -9.00 6.92 -16.21
CA LYS A 218 -8.81 7.94 -15.18
C LYS A 218 -9.94 8.95 -15.28
N GLY A 219 -10.57 9.24 -14.15
CA GLY A 219 -11.63 10.24 -14.03
C GLY A 219 -11.21 11.45 -13.18
N PRO A 220 -11.95 12.57 -13.24
CA PRO A 220 -11.67 13.79 -12.50
C PRO A 220 -12.08 13.66 -11.02
N GLU A 221 -11.72 12.59 -10.39
CA GLU A 221 -12.02 12.26 -8.99
C GLU A 221 -10.72 12.09 -8.19
N THR A 222 -10.79 12.36 -6.90
CA THR A 222 -9.65 12.29 -5.99
C THR A 222 -9.84 11.29 -4.87
N LEU A 223 -11.08 10.80 -4.68
CA LEU A 223 -11.42 9.85 -3.62
C LEU A 223 -11.91 8.52 -4.21
N GLY A 224 -11.22 7.45 -3.83
CA GLY A 224 -11.61 6.10 -4.17
C GLY A 224 -11.38 5.73 -5.63
N HIS A 225 -11.80 4.54 -5.94
CA HIS A 225 -11.85 3.94 -7.27
C HIS A 225 -13.16 3.17 -7.37
N LEU A 226 -13.71 3.07 -8.57
CA LEU A 226 -14.91 2.29 -8.82
C LEU A 226 -14.58 1.15 -9.78
N HIS A 227 -14.88 -0.08 -9.38
CA HIS A 227 -14.65 -1.26 -10.19
C HIS A 227 -15.97 -1.93 -10.54
N TYR A 228 -16.20 -2.20 -11.81
CA TYR A 228 -17.27 -3.03 -12.30
C TYR A 228 -16.72 -4.39 -12.72
N TRP A 229 -17.30 -5.47 -12.24
CA TRP A 229 -16.83 -6.83 -12.50
C TRP A 229 -17.87 -7.66 -13.22
N SER A 230 -17.49 -8.24 -14.34
CA SER A 230 -18.16 -9.41 -14.93
C SER A 230 -17.38 -10.65 -14.50
N VAL A 231 -18.05 -11.52 -13.75
CA VAL A 231 -17.44 -12.73 -13.18
C VAL A 231 -18.09 -13.95 -13.78
N GLN A 232 -17.29 -14.82 -14.39
CA GLN A 232 -17.74 -16.16 -14.73
C GLN A 232 -17.53 -17.06 -13.53
N MET A 233 -18.59 -17.73 -13.13
CA MET A 233 -18.59 -18.63 -11.98
C MET A 233 -18.15 -20.04 -12.39
N MET A 234 -17.52 -20.76 -11.47
CA MET A 234 -17.16 -22.18 -11.66
C MET A 234 -18.40 -23.09 -11.64
N ARG A 235 -19.46 -22.65 -10.97
CA ARG A 235 -20.74 -23.32 -10.81
C ARG A 235 -21.83 -22.31 -10.57
N ASP A 236 -23.07 -22.72 -10.70
CA ASP A 236 -24.20 -21.90 -10.31
C ASP A 236 -24.13 -21.55 -8.82
N ALA A 237 -24.44 -20.29 -8.51
CA ALA A 237 -24.47 -19.79 -7.16
C ALA A 237 -25.62 -18.82 -6.96
N SER A 238 -26.28 -18.89 -5.82
CA SER A 238 -27.31 -17.95 -5.43
C SER A 238 -26.72 -16.59 -5.07
N LYS A 239 -27.52 -15.53 -5.16
CA LYS A 239 -27.11 -14.20 -4.66
C LYS A 239 -26.70 -14.23 -3.18
N ALA A 240 -27.38 -15.02 -2.36
CA ALA A 240 -27.04 -15.15 -0.94
C ALA A 240 -25.65 -15.72 -0.76
N GLU A 241 -25.30 -16.76 -1.47
CA GLU A 241 -23.98 -17.41 -1.41
C GLU A 241 -22.84 -16.45 -1.83
N VAL A 242 -23.05 -15.66 -2.88
CA VAL A 242 -22.09 -14.62 -3.30
C VAL A 242 -21.93 -13.54 -2.23
N LEU A 243 -23.02 -13.08 -1.63
CA LEU A 243 -22.97 -12.10 -0.55
C LEU A 243 -22.27 -12.64 0.70
N ASP A 244 -22.45 -13.92 1.01
CA ASP A 244 -21.82 -14.56 2.16
C ASP A 244 -20.30 -14.73 1.94
N ALA A 245 -19.87 -15.02 0.70
CA ALA A 245 -18.46 -14.99 0.33
C ALA A 245 -17.81 -13.62 0.64
N PHE A 246 -18.48 -12.52 0.31
CA PHE A 246 -18.00 -11.19 0.65
C PHE A 246 -18.07 -10.87 2.13
N ARG A 247 -19.13 -11.26 2.84
CA ARG A 247 -19.27 -11.06 4.30
C ARG A 247 -18.19 -11.77 5.10
N SER A 248 -17.70 -12.90 4.60
CA SER A 248 -16.61 -13.65 5.25
C SER A 248 -15.24 -12.97 5.13
N SER A 249 -15.12 -11.92 4.34
CA SER A 249 -13.88 -11.20 4.06
C SER A 249 -13.74 -9.98 4.99
N ALA A 250 -12.70 -9.96 5.81
CA ALA A 250 -12.55 -8.97 6.90
C ALA A 250 -12.47 -7.50 6.44
N ARG A 251 -12.15 -7.25 5.17
CA ARG A 251 -11.95 -5.91 4.61
C ARG A 251 -12.92 -5.56 3.48
N ILE A 252 -14.04 -6.26 3.41
CA ILE A 252 -15.13 -5.98 2.46
C ILE A 252 -16.37 -5.60 3.26
N ALA A 253 -16.93 -4.44 2.97
CA ALA A 253 -18.20 -4.00 3.52
C ALA A 253 -19.28 -3.99 2.43
N LEU A 254 -20.42 -4.60 2.71
CA LEU A 254 -21.57 -4.57 1.82
C LEU A 254 -22.40 -3.32 2.13
N ILE A 255 -22.61 -2.49 1.14
CA ILE A 255 -23.46 -1.30 1.25
C ILE A 255 -24.81 -1.61 0.63
N PRO A 256 -25.92 -1.55 1.39
CA PRO A 256 -27.24 -1.74 0.83
C PRO A 256 -27.56 -0.59 -0.13
N THR A 257 -27.85 -0.92 -1.39
CA THR A 257 -28.40 0.07 -2.32
C THR A 257 -29.82 0.39 -1.89
N ARG A 258 -30.09 1.65 -1.54
CA ARG A 258 -31.47 2.09 -1.40
C ARG A 258 -32.10 2.00 -2.79
N ARG A 259 -33.14 1.20 -2.93
CA ARG A 259 -34.05 1.33 -4.07
C ARG A 259 -34.75 2.68 -3.90
N SER A 260 -34.47 3.61 -4.78
CA SER A 260 -35.26 4.84 -4.94
C SER A 260 -36.67 4.47 -5.41
#